data_81eba071d33784aeba62c394916ea0e0
#
_entry.id   81eba071d33784aeba62c394916ea0e0
#
_cell.length_a   1.000
_cell.length_b   1.000
_cell.length_c   1.000
_cell.angle_alpha   90.00
_cell.angle_beta   90.00
_cell.angle_gamma   90.00
#
_symmetry.space_group_name_H-M   'P 1'
#
loop_
_entity.id
_entity.type
_entity.pdbx_description
1 polymer ?
#
loop_
_entity_poly.entity_id
_entity_poly.type
_entity_poly.pdbx_seq_one_letter_code
_entity_poly.pdbx_strand_id
1 'polypeptide(L)'
;MKKLIALLLAMLCVFALAGCGSTEWTMIDMKGQESQLSARDAAAVDRCLRARDWQDGLTDCWGVRLTDGSGRRVDYCPDCGIFNDLEAGRYLTLSDSDREDMNARLGQYGPLWDMG
;
A
#
# COMPACT_ATOMS: atom_id res chain seq x y z
N MET A 1 -36.83 17.67 11.24
CA MET A 1 -35.58 17.73 11.99
C MET A 1 -35.02 16.37 12.34
N LYS A 2 -35.83 15.44 12.83
CA LYS A 2 -35.35 14.08 13.17
C LYS A 2 -34.81 13.32 11.96
N LYS A 3 -35.34 13.55 10.74
CA LYS A 3 -34.88 12.91 9.51
C LYS A 3 -33.51 13.41 9.04
N LEU A 4 -33.18 14.66 9.29
CA LEU A 4 -31.89 15.24 8.94
C LEU A 4 -30.77 14.72 9.85
N ILE A 5 -31.05 14.53 11.10
CA ILE A 5 -30.08 13.99 12.07
C ILE A 5 -29.79 12.51 11.76
N ALA A 6 -30.82 11.74 11.38
CA ALA A 6 -30.65 10.35 10.98
C ALA A 6 -29.81 10.21 9.70
N LEU A 7 -30.00 11.12 8.74
CA LEU A 7 -29.22 11.14 7.50
C LEU A 7 -27.75 11.51 7.76
N LEU A 8 -27.50 12.47 8.64
CA LEU A 8 -26.17 12.86 9.04
C LEU A 8 -25.43 11.73 9.78
N LEU A 9 -26.13 11.02 10.64
CA LEU A 9 -25.59 9.86 11.36
C LEU A 9 -25.29 8.71 10.40
N ALA A 10 -26.15 8.47 9.42
CA ALA A 10 -25.94 7.44 8.42
C ALA A 10 -24.74 7.77 7.53
N MET A 11 -24.55 9.04 7.13
CA MET A 11 -23.37 9.47 6.37
C MET A 11 -22.10 9.35 7.20
N LEU A 12 -22.13 9.73 8.47
CA LEU A 12 -20.98 9.57 9.36
C LEU A 12 -20.60 8.10 9.55
N CYS A 13 -21.57 7.21 9.65
CA CYS A 13 -21.32 5.77 9.74
C CYS A 13 -20.69 5.21 8.45
N VAL A 14 -21.12 5.68 7.29
CA VAL A 14 -20.55 5.27 6.00
C VAL A 14 -19.09 5.73 5.89
N PHE A 15 -18.79 6.96 6.27
CA PHE A 15 -17.41 7.45 6.30
C PHE A 15 -16.54 6.71 7.31
N ALA A 16 -17.08 6.41 8.48
CA ALA A 16 -16.36 5.64 9.50
C ALA A 16 -16.05 4.22 9.04
N LEU A 17 -16.98 3.56 8.36
CA LEU A 17 -16.79 2.23 7.79
C LEU A 17 -15.78 2.24 6.66
N ALA A 18 -15.82 3.24 5.79
CA ALA A 18 -14.83 3.41 4.73
C ALA A 18 -13.44 3.70 5.30
N GLY A 19 -13.34 4.48 6.38
CA GLY A 19 -12.08 4.78 7.05
C GLY A 19 -11.52 3.62 7.85
N CYS A 20 -12.36 2.72 8.36
CA CYS A 20 -11.92 1.56 9.14
C CYS A 20 -11.57 0.35 8.27
N GLY A 21 -12.09 0.27 7.05
CA GLY A 21 -11.94 -0.90 6.18
C GLY A 21 -10.82 -0.83 5.18
N SER A 22 -10.31 0.36 4.85
CA SER A 22 -9.29 0.50 3.82
C SER A 22 -8.34 1.63 4.16
N THR A 23 -7.06 1.29 4.25
CA THR A 23 -5.99 2.29 4.27
C THR A 23 -5.85 2.82 2.85
N GLU A 24 -5.74 4.13 2.71
CA GLU A 24 -5.45 4.73 1.41
C GLU A 24 -3.95 4.66 1.16
N TRP A 25 -3.56 4.09 0.04
CA TRP A 25 -2.17 3.99 -0.35
C TRP A 25 -1.92 4.78 -1.63
N THR A 26 -0.80 5.47 -1.65
CA THR A 26 -0.30 6.20 -2.82
C THR A 26 1.02 5.59 -3.23
N MET A 27 1.18 5.33 -4.53
CA MET A 27 2.42 4.82 -5.10
C MET A 27 3.19 5.99 -5.74
N ILE A 28 4.47 6.08 -5.41
CA ILE A 28 5.40 6.97 -6.10
C ILE A 28 6.27 6.07 -6.98
N ASP A 29 6.13 6.21 -8.28
CA ASP A 29 6.82 5.34 -9.23
C ASP A 29 8.29 5.74 -9.39
N MET A 30 9.02 5.02 -10.24
CA MET A 30 10.45 5.27 -10.45
C MET A 30 10.74 6.61 -11.12
N LYS A 31 9.73 7.24 -11.69
CA LYS A 31 9.83 8.59 -12.29
C LYS A 31 9.39 9.69 -11.33
N GLY A 32 9.00 9.33 -10.12
CA GLY A 32 8.51 10.28 -9.12
C GLY A 32 7.06 10.70 -9.28
N GLN A 33 6.29 10.02 -10.12
CA GLN A 33 4.87 10.31 -10.29
C GLN A 33 4.04 9.61 -9.21
N GLU A 34 3.09 10.35 -8.66
CA GLU A 34 2.21 9.84 -7.61
C GLU A 34 0.91 9.34 -8.21
N SER A 35 0.47 8.17 -7.75
CA SER A 35 -0.81 7.59 -8.14
C SER A 35 -1.46 6.99 -6.91
N GLN A 36 -2.73 7.33 -6.69
CA GLN A 36 -3.50 6.72 -5.59
C GLN A 36 -3.97 5.34 -6.02
N LEU A 37 -3.72 4.33 -5.18
CA LEU A 37 -4.17 2.98 -5.46
C LEU A 37 -5.68 2.88 -5.29
N SER A 38 -6.31 2.01 -6.08
CA SER A 38 -7.72 1.68 -5.86
C SER A 38 -7.88 1.02 -4.49
N ALA A 39 -9.10 1.03 -3.96
CA ALA A 39 -9.40 0.38 -2.68
C ALA A 39 -9.02 -1.10 -2.70
N ARG A 40 -9.20 -1.76 -3.84
CA ARG A 40 -8.87 -3.17 -4.03
C ARG A 40 -7.37 -3.43 -3.94
N ASP A 41 -6.57 -2.60 -4.62
CA ASP A 41 -5.12 -2.75 -4.62
C ASP A 41 -4.52 -2.31 -3.29
N ALA A 42 -5.05 -1.25 -2.69
CA ALA A 42 -4.66 -0.83 -1.34
C ALA A 42 -4.91 -1.94 -0.32
N ALA A 43 -6.05 -2.64 -0.42
CA ALA A 43 -6.35 -3.77 0.45
C ALA A 43 -5.35 -4.92 0.25
N ALA A 44 -4.88 -5.14 -0.97
CA ALA A 44 -3.86 -6.15 -1.25
C ALA A 44 -2.52 -5.80 -0.59
N VAL A 45 -2.12 -4.53 -0.63
CA VAL A 45 -0.93 -4.04 0.07
C VAL A 45 -1.08 -4.25 1.58
N ASP A 46 -2.20 -3.83 2.16
CA ASP A 46 -2.46 -4.00 3.60
C ASP A 46 -2.37 -5.47 4.01
N ARG A 47 -2.91 -6.36 3.19
CA ARG A 47 -2.89 -7.80 3.46
C ARG A 47 -1.46 -8.34 3.51
N CYS A 48 -0.63 -7.94 2.57
CA CYS A 48 0.78 -8.32 2.55
C CYS A 48 1.51 -7.79 3.78
N LEU A 49 1.25 -6.53 4.16
CA LEU A 49 1.94 -5.89 5.28
C LEU A 49 1.52 -6.43 6.65
N ARG A 50 0.42 -7.16 6.74
CA ARG A 50 0.00 -7.84 7.97
C ARG A 50 0.71 -9.17 8.20
N ALA A 51 1.54 -9.62 7.29
CA ALA A 51 2.29 -10.85 7.45
C ALA A 51 3.15 -10.78 8.72
N ARG A 52 3.43 -11.95 9.29
CA ARG A 52 4.18 -12.05 10.56
C ARG A 52 5.65 -12.37 10.35
N ASP A 53 6.06 -12.61 9.12
CA ASP A 53 7.41 -13.09 8.78
C ASP A 53 8.37 -11.96 8.49
N TRP A 54 8.16 -10.81 9.13
CA TRP A 54 9.07 -9.68 9.01
C TRP A 54 10.42 -10.00 9.64
N GLN A 55 11.46 -9.56 8.97
CA GLN A 55 12.84 -9.72 9.45
C GLN A 55 13.43 -8.36 9.77
N ASP A 56 14.31 -8.33 10.79
CA ASP A 56 14.96 -7.10 11.20
C ASP A 56 15.97 -6.64 10.16
N GLY A 57 16.10 -5.34 10.02
CA GLY A 57 17.01 -4.72 9.08
C GLY A 57 16.33 -4.25 7.82
N LEU A 58 17.08 -3.58 6.97
CA LEU A 58 16.64 -3.13 5.65
C LEU A 58 17.51 -3.78 4.59
N THR A 59 16.94 -4.02 3.41
CA THR A 59 17.67 -4.55 2.28
C THR A 59 18.14 -3.42 1.37
N ASP A 60 19.09 -3.71 0.49
CA ASP A 60 19.54 -2.76 -0.54
C ASP A 60 18.63 -2.75 -1.77
N CYS A 61 17.52 -3.49 -1.72
CA CYS A 61 16.54 -3.50 -2.81
C CYS A 61 15.70 -2.24 -2.76
N TRP A 62 15.64 -1.53 -3.85
CA TRP A 62 14.76 -0.37 -3.99
C TRP A 62 13.81 -0.55 -5.16
N GLY A 63 12.80 0.27 -5.16
CA GLY A 63 11.78 0.23 -6.18
C GLY A 63 10.82 1.39 -5.98
N VAL A 64 9.55 1.10 -6.10
CA VAL A 64 8.52 2.11 -5.90
C VAL A 64 8.26 2.34 -4.42
N ARG A 65 7.90 3.56 -4.08
CA ARG A 65 7.54 3.93 -2.71
C ARG A 65 6.04 3.90 -2.55
N LEU A 66 5.60 3.31 -1.44
CA LEU A 66 4.19 3.29 -1.06
C LEU A 66 4.04 4.06 0.24
N THR A 67 3.08 5.00 0.26
CA THR A 67 2.77 5.78 1.46
C THR A 67 1.29 5.66 1.77
N ASP A 68 0.95 5.58 3.05
CA ASP A 68 -0.44 5.60 3.47
C ASP A 68 -0.82 6.97 4.04
N GLY A 69 -2.10 7.13 4.37
CA GLY A 69 -2.59 8.39 4.90
C GLY A 69 -2.08 8.73 6.30
N SER A 70 -1.48 7.79 7.01
CA SER A 70 -0.93 8.00 8.35
C SER A 70 0.56 8.37 8.35
N GLY A 71 1.18 8.42 7.17
CA GLY A 71 2.60 8.72 7.03
C GLY A 71 3.51 7.51 6.98
N ARG A 72 2.97 6.30 7.03
CA ARG A 72 3.76 5.08 6.88
C ARG A 72 4.35 5.00 5.46
N ARG A 73 5.62 4.67 5.37
CA ARG A 73 6.33 4.54 4.10
C ARG A 73 6.98 3.18 4.01
N VAL A 74 6.72 2.48 2.90
CA VAL A 74 7.39 1.23 2.59
C VAL A 74 7.90 1.31 1.14
N ASP A 75 9.08 0.79 0.91
CA ASP A 75 9.63 0.67 -0.44
C ASP A 75 9.42 -0.76 -0.90
N TYR A 76 8.92 -0.92 -2.12
CA TYR A 76 8.68 -2.22 -2.71
C TYR A 76 9.66 -2.47 -3.86
N CYS A 77 10.41 -3.58 -3.77
CA CYS A 77 11.31 -4.03 -4.83
C CYS A 77 10.61 -5.09 -5.66
N PRO A 78 10.28 -4.80 -6.93
CA PRO A 78 9.56 -5.77 -7.77
C PRO A 78 10.40 -6.97 -8.18
N ASP A 79 11.71 -6.81 -8.30
CA ASP A 79 12.60 -7.90 -8.68
C ASP A 79 12.72 -8.96 -7.58
N CYS A 80 12.83 -8.50 -6.35
CA CYS A 80 13.03 -9.37 -5.19
C CYS A 80 11.73 -9.76 -4.50
N GLY A 81 10.65 -9.00 -4.72
CA GLY A 81 9.40 -9.17 -3.98
C GLY A 81 9.55 -8.80 -2.52
N ILE A 82 10.26 -7.71 -2.24
CA ILE A 82 10.58 -7.30 -0.86
C ILE A 82 9.95 -5.96 -0.57
N PHE A 83 9.28 -5.88 0.58
CA PHE A 83 8.87 -4.62 1.20
C PHE A 83 9.88 -4.24 2.26
N ASN A 84 10.44 -3.04 2.16
CA ASN A 84 11.26 -2.44 3.22
C ASN A 84 10.40 -1.44 3.98
N ASP A 85 10.17 -1.70 5.27
CA ASP A 85 9.48 -0.75 6.15
C ASP A 85 10.54 0.18 6.74
N LEU A 86 10.61 1.39 6.21
CA LEU A 86 11.67 2.32 6.54
C LEU A 86 11.58 2.83 7.98
N GLU A 87 10.37 2.91 8.53
CA GLU A 87 10.18 3.42 9.90
C GLU A 87 10.46 2.36 10.94
N ALA A 88 10.03 1.13 10.71
CA ALA A 88 10.25 0.02 11.63
C ALA A 88 11.62 -0.61 11.49
N GLY A 89 12.34 -0.36 10.39
CA GLY A 89 13.65 -0.93 10.15
C GLY A 89 13.61 -2.43 9.93
N ARG A 90 12.63 -2.90 9.17
CA ARG A 90 12.42 -4.33 8.89
C ARG A 90 11.97 -4.54 7.45
N TYR A 91 12.09 -5.77 6.98
CA TYR A 91 11.69 -6.11 5.63
C TYR A 91 10.88 -7.40 5.58
N LEU A 92 10.08 -7.54 4.53
CA LEU A 92 9.23 -8.69 4.28
C LEU A 92 9.49 -9.21 2.87
N THR A 93 9.74 -10.51 2.74
CA THR A 93 9.91 -11.15 1.45
C THR A 93 8.62 -11.87 1.05
N LEU A 94 8.10 -11.58 -0.13
CA LEU A 94 6.91 -12.22 -0.67
C LEU A 94 7.28 -13.56 -1.34
N SER A 95 6.32 -14.47 -1.37
CA SER A 95 6.43 -15.66 -2.22
C SER A 95 6.44 -15.25 -3.69
N ASP A 96 6.85 -16.15 -4.57
CA ASP A 96 6.87 -15.86 -6.01
C ASP A 96 5.48 -15.51 -6.54
N SER A 97 4.45 -16.21 -6.10
CA SER A 97 3.08 -15.92 -6.54
C SER A 97 2.58 -14.58 -6.02
N ASP A 98 2.88 -14.23 -4.77
CA ASP A 98 2.51 -12.93 -4.20
C ASP A 98 3.27 -11.80 -4.88
N ARG A 99 4.55 -12.01 -5.20
CA ARG A 99 5.35 -11.06 -5.95
C ARG A 99 4.75 -10.80 -7.34
N GLU A 100 4.39 -11.84 -8.06
CA GLU A 100 3.78 -11.70 -9.38
C GLU A 100 2.45 -10.95 -9.31
N ASP A 101 1.61 -11.27 -8.32
CA ASP A 101 0.34 -10.56 -8.12
C ASP A 101 0.57 -9.08 -7.79
N MET A 102 1.48 -8.79 -6.88
CA MET A 102 1.78 -7.41 -6.48
C MET A 102 2.35 -6.63 -7.66
N ASN A 103 3.25 -7.22 -8.45
CA ASN A 103 3.81 -6.57 -9.62
C ASN A 103 2.73 -6.26 -10.67
N ALA A 104 1.78 -7.18 -10.87
CA ALA A 104 0.67 -6.95 -11.79
C ALA A 104 -0.23 -5.80 -11.31
N ARG A 105 -0.50 -5.73 -10.01
CA ARG A 105 -1.32 -4.67 -9.43
C ARG A 105 -0.66 -3.31 -9.52
N LEU A 106 0.57 -3.21 -9.06
CA LEU A 106 1.28 -1.93 -8.99
C LEU A 106 1.73 -1.45 -10.36
N GLY A 107 2.00 -2.36 -11.28
CA GLY A 107 2.40 -2.02 -12.65
C GLY A 107 1.35 -1.26 -13.45
N GLN A 108 0.09 -1.29 -13.01
CA GLN A 108 -0.99 -0.52 -13.64
C GLN A 108 -0.88 0.98 -13.37
N TYR A 109 -0.16 1.38 -12.34
CA TYR A 109 -0.07 2.78 -11.91
C TYR A 109 1.16 3.50 -12.41
N GLY A 110 2.18 2.75 -12.82
CA GLY A 110 3.40 3.34 -13.35
C GLY A 110 4.53 2.33 -13.44
N PRO A 111 5.68 2.72 -13.97
CA PRO A 111 6.81 1.81 -14.12
C PRO A 111 7.35 1.36 -12.76
N LEU A 112 7.52 0.05 -12.61
CA LEU A 112 8.08 -0.56 -11.39
C LEU A 112 9.60 -0.68 -11.48
N TRP A 113 10.15 -0.62 -12.69
CA TRP A 113 11.57 -0.73 -12.93
C TRP A 113 12.10 0.57 -13.53
N ASP A 114 13.35 0.86 -13.27
CA ASP A 114 14.02 1.97 -13.92
C ASP A 114 14.29 1.58 -15.38
N MET A 115 13.54 2.16 -16.28
CA MET A 115 13.60 1.89 -17.72
C MET A 115 14.55 2.84 -18.45
N GLY A 116 15.15 3.74 -17.73
CA GLY A 116 16.06 4.70 -18.28
C GLY A 116 17.48 4.34 -18.05
#